data_a7d40dc04b9f6344b613a4d443a3be50
#
_entry.id   a7d40dc04b9f6344b613a4d443a3be50
#
_cell.length_a   1.000
_cell.length_b   1.000
_cell.length_c   1.000
_cell.angle_alpha   90.00
_cell.angle_beta   90.00
_cell.angle_gamma   90.00
#
_symmetry.space_group_name_H-M   'P 1'
#
loop_
_entity.id
_entity.type
_entity.pdbx_description
1 polymer ?
#
loop_
_entity_poly.entity_id
_entity_poly.type
_entity_poly.pdbx_seq_one_letter_code
_entity_poly.pdbx_strand_id
1 'polypeptide(L)'
;MEDLSISIPDGKTLYPLGGGNPAHIPEIQALIREAAETLIEDSALFAKTVGDYDSPQGNERLREILATKLKADYGWAVTADHIAITNGSQASFEILFNSLAGQFDDGAWRQLLLPMTPEYVGYTDMARQDRPLLKAQRANIELIGDRQFKYGLDREALSEHKDIGAVCVSRPTNPSGNVLSDDEIDCLMGFSRDRGVPLIIDGAYGLPFPDMLYTPAAPRWDSNVVLCLSLSKLGLPGIRTGIVVADPAVTELIRNANAINGLAPGRFGPTLIAPLIENRAIDEALSSVLKPHYLAKQSLAIEALEEAASDLPIRFHKPEGAMFLWVWFEGLPSDSAAIYRDAIDEGVVTVPGHHFFQGLDSDWVHARQCMRINYAGNTDMVCEGIRRLIAVARRHYLKKT
;
A
#
# COMPACT_ATOMS: atom_id res chain seq x y z
N MET A 1 -15.00 2.62 3.41
CA MET A 1 -14.87 3.75 2.46
C MET A 1 -15.93 4.82 2.67
N GLU A 2 -17.12 4.47 3.12
CA GLU A 2 -18.16 5.42 3.51
C GLU A 2 -17.68 6.41 4.58
N ASP A 3 -16.87 5.98 5.52
CA ASP A 3 -16.28 6.82 6.59
C ASP A 3 -15.36 7.95 6.10
N LEU A 4 -14.87 7.92 4.86
CA LEU A 4 -14.10 9.03 4.27
C LEU A 4 -14.99 10.22 3.82
N SER A 5 -16.31 10.01 3.81
CA SER A 5 -17.34 11.02 3.52
C SER A 5 -18.15 11.40 4.76
N ILE A 6 -17.68 11.09 5.97
CA ILE A 6 -18.38 11.44 7.20
C ILE A 6 -18.58 12.95 7.28
N SER A 7 -19.82 13.35 7.42
CA SER A 7 -20.21 14.71 7.77
C SER A 7 -19.82 14.95 9.23
N ILE A 8 -18.81 15.79 9.45
CA ILE A 8 -18.49 16.26 10.79
C ILE A 8 -19.57 17.21 11.27
N PRO A 9 -19.87 17.22 12.56
CA PRO A 9 -20.83 18.17 13.13
C PRO A 9 -20.51 19.60 12.70
N ASP A 10 -21.53 20.34 12.26
CA ASP A 10 -21.40 21.72 11.78
C ASP A 10 -20.57 22.59 12.74
N GLY A 11 -19.60 23.31 12.19
CA GLY A 11 -18.76 24.26 12.94
C GLY A 11 -17.49 23.67 13.59
N LYS A 12 -17.19 22.37 13.41
CA LYS A 12 -15.93 21.77 13.91
C LYS A 12 -14.85 21.71 12.84
N THR A 13 -13.59 21.82 13.25
CA THR A 13 -12.43 21.63 12.37
C THR A 13 -12.22 20.14 12.13
N LEU A 14 -12.03 19.74 10.86
CA LEU A 14 -11.70 18.38 10.46
C LEU A 14 -10.20 18.12 10.55
N TYR A 15 -9.81 17.05 11.23
CA TYR A 15 -8.45 16.51 11.30
C TYR A 15 -8.39 15.15 10.56
N PRO A 16 -8.08 15.15 9.26
CA PRO A 16 -8.23 13.96 8.41
C PRO A 16 -7.01 13.04 8.50
N LEU A 17 -6.91 12.25 9.56
CA LEU A 17 -5.82 11.30 9.79
C LEU A 17 -6.10 9.90 9.20
N GLY A 18 -7.26 9.68 8.58
CA GLY A 18 -7.69 8.35 8.07
C GLY A 18 -7.43 8.13 6.58
N GLY A 19 -7.27 9.19 5.79
CA GLY A 19 -7.19 9.12 4.35
C GLY A 19 -5.96 8.36 3.80
N GLY A 20 -5.99 8.07 2.51
CA GLY A 20 -4.89 7.41 1.78
C GLY A 20 -4.24 8.32 0.72
N ASN A 21 -4.64 9.59 0.62
CA ASN A 21 -4.05 10.51 -0.34
C ASN A 21 -2.61 10.88 0.05
N PRO A 22 -1.68 10.96 -0.93
CA PRO A 22 -0.34 11.48 -0.71
C PRO A 22 -0.38 13.00 -0.46
N ALA A 23 0.71 13.53 0.07
CA ALA A 23 0.90 14.97 0.20
C ALA A 23 0.95 15.67 -1.17
N HIS A 24 0.45 16.90 -1.22
CA HIS A 24 0.67 17.79 -2.35
C HIS A 24 2.02 18.49 -2.18
N ILE A 25 3.07 17.93 -2.79
CA ILE A 25 4.45 18.45 -2.72
C ILE A 25 4.67 19.38 -3.91
N PRO A 26 4.92 20.69 -3.70
CA PRO A 26 4.97 21.67 -4.78
C PRO A 26 5.99 21.34 -5.88
N GLU A 27 7.17 20.84 -5.51
CA GLU A 27 8.24 20.50 -6.45
C GLU A 27 7.84 19.29 -7.32
N ILE A 28 7.20 18.29 -6.74
CA ILE A 28 6.68 17.13 -7.49
C ILE A 28 5.55 17.59 -8.42
N GLN A 29 4.65 18.45 -7.95
CA GLN A 29 3.57 18.99 -8.77
C GLN A 29 4.11 19.86 -9.93
N ALA A 30 5.17 20.64 -9.71
CA ALA A 30 5.83 21.43 -10.76
C ALA A 30 6.41 20.51 -11.84
N LEU A 31 7.16 19.46 -11.45
CA LEU A 31 7.72 18.47 -12.38
C LEU A 31 6.62 17.80 -13.24
N ILE A 32 5.54 17.38 -12.62
CA ILE A 32 4.41 16.75 -13.31
C ILE A 32 3.71 17.74 -14.25
N ARG A 33 3.54 18.99 -13.83
CA ARG A 33 2.94 20.03 -14.66
C ARG A 33 3.77 20.34 -15.90
N GLU A 34 5.09 20.47 -15.77
CA GLU A 34 6.01 20.67 -16.89
C GLU A 34 5.91 19.52 -17.90
N ALA A 35 5.88 18.29 -17.44
CA ALA A 35 5.67 17.14 -18.31
C ALA A 35 4.29 17.17 -19.01
N ALA A 36 3.25 17.63 -18.34
CA ALA A 36 1.92 17.78 -18.94
C ALA A 36 1.90 18.92 -19.99
N GLU A 37 2.55 20.06 -19.73
CA GLU A 37 2.70 21.16 -20.66
C GLU A 37 3.43 20.69 -21.93
N THR A 38 4.55 19.98 -21.77
CA THR A 38 5.30 19.37 -22.89
C THR A 38 4.42 18.40 -23.72
N LEU A 39 3.62 17.58 -23.05
CA LEU A 39 2.69 16.67 -23.73
C LEU A 39 1.63 17.43 -24.54
N ILE A 40 1.10 18.53 -24.01
CA ILE A 40 0.07 19.33 -24.68
C ILE A 40 0.64 20.11 -25.86
N GLU A 41 1.86 20.60 -25.77
CA GLU A 41 2.57 21.32 -26.85
C GLU A 41 2.86 20.44 -28.06
N ASP A 42 3.11 19.13 -27.87
CA ASP A 42 3.19 18.16 -28.95
C ASP A 42 1.78 17.76 -29.41
N SER A 43 1.21 18.52 -30.35
CA SER A 43 -0.15 18.33 -30.82
C SER A 43 -0.42 16.91 -31.38
N ALA A 44 0.58 16.27 -31.99
CA ALA A 44 0.43 14.92 -32.54
C ALA A 44 0.40 13.87 -31.42
N LEU A 45 1.29 13.97 -30.44
CA LEU A 45 1.33 13.10 -29.27
C LEU A 45 0.08 13.30 -28.41
N PHE A 46 -0.34 14.54 -28.20
CA PHE A 46 -1.58 14.84 -27.44
C PHE A 46 -2.81 14.21 -28.12
N ALA A 47 -2.99 14.45 -29.44
CA ALA A 47 -4.12 13.89 -30.18
C ALA A 47 -4.16 12.34 -30.07
N LYS A 48 -2.98 11.69 -30.20
CA LYS A 48 -2.85 10.25 -30.02
C LYS A 48 -3.13 9.81 -28.58
N THR A 49 -2.73 10.62 -27.58
CA THR A 49 -2.91 10.28 -26.16
C THR A 49 -4.37 10.28 -25.73
N VAL A 50 -5.18 11.20 -26.27
CA VAL A 50 -6.59 11.31 -25.91
C VAL A 50 -7.56 10.64 -26.89
N GLY A 51 -7.11 10.38 -28.13
CA GLY A 51 -7.94 9.88 -29.23
C GLY A 51 -7.78 8.40 -29.56
N ASP A 52 -6.69 7.74 -29.16
CA ASP A 52 -6.42 6.35 -29.50
C ASP A 52 -6.43 5.45 -28.26
N TYR A 53 -6.90 4.22 -28.43
CA TYR A 53 -6.71 3.16 -27.42
C TYR A 53 -5.28 2.62 -27.47
N ASP A 54 -4.73 2.28 -26.30
CA ASP A 54 -3.56 1.43 -26.20
C ASP A 54 -3.95 -0.06 -26.34
N SER A 55 -2.95 -0.95 -26.36
CA SER A 55 -3.22 -2.38 -26.23
C SER A 55 -3.83 -2.71 -24.87
N PRO A 56 -4.58 -3.81 -24.71
CA PRO A 56 -5.06 -4.23 -23.39
C PRO A 56 -3.95 -4.50 -22.37
N GLN A 57 -2.70 -4.76 -22.80
CA GLN A 57 -1.54 -4.86 -21.91
C GLN A 57 -1.05 -3.48 -21.43
N GLY A 58 -1.53 -2.41 -22.05
CA GLY A 58 -1.19 -1.01 -21.75
C GLY A 58 -0.10 -0.44 -22.66
N ASN A 59 0.29 0.78 -22.33
CA ASN A 59 1.19 1.62 -23.14
C ASN A 59 2.55 0.93 -23.38
N GLU A 60 2.85 0.64 -24.64
CA GLU A 60 4.07 -0.08 -25.06
C GLU A 60 5.34 0.69 -24.70
N ARG A 61 5.39 2.00 -25.00
CA ARG A 61 6.55 2.83 -24.68
C ARG A 61 6.88 2.82 -23.17
N LEU A 62 5.88 2.97 -22.32
CA LEU A 62 6.12 2.90 -20.88
C LEU A 62 6.63 1.52 -20.46
N ARG A 63 6.10 0.43 -21.02
CA ARG A 63 6.55 -0.92 -20.72
C ARG A 63 8.01 -1.15 -21.13
N GLU A 64 8.44 -0.65 -22.28
CA GLU A 64 9.82 -0.73 -22.77
C GLU A 64 10.79 0.08 -21.89
N ILE A 65 10.40 1.31 -21.51
CA ILE A 65 11.18 2.17 -20.62
C ILE A 65 11.36 1.52 -19.25
N LEU A 66 10.28 0.98 -18.68
CA LEU A 66 10.33 0.28 -17.40
C LEU A 66 11.21 -0.97 -17.45
N ALA A 67 11.10 -1.78 -18.50
CA ALA A 67 11.95 -2.95 -18.68
C ALA A 67 13.44 -2.56 -18.76
N THR A 68 13.75 -1.51 -19.50
CA THR A 68 15.11 -0.97 -19.61
C THR A 68 15.62 -0.47 -18.25
N LYS A 69 14.79 0.27 -17.51
CA LYS A 69 15.13 0.77 -16.17
C LYS A 69 15.38 -0.37 -15.18
N LEU A 70 14.46 -1.34 -15.09
CA LEU A 70 14.57 -2.46 -14.15
C LEU A 70 15.79 -3.34 -14.43
N LYS A 71 16.13 -3.53 -15.72
CA LYS A 71 17.34 -4.21 -16.11
C LYS A 71 18.61 -3.43 -15.75
N ALA A 72 18.61 -2.12 -15.97
CA ALA A 72 19.78 -1.27 -15.67
C ALA A 72 20.02 -1.14 -14.16
N ASP A 73 18.96 -0.97 -13.37
CA ASP A 73 19.06 -0.66 -11.94
C ASP A 73 19.26 -1.92 -11.09
N TYR A 74 18.66 -3.05 -11.49
CA TYR A 74 18.60 -4.26 -10.66
C TYR A 74 19.13 -5.52 -11.36
N GLY A 75 19.49 -5.44 -12.63
CA GLY A 75 19.95 -6.60 -13.41
C GLY A 75 18.85 -7.62 -13.73
N TRP A 76 17.57 -7.25 -13.58
CA TRP A 76 16.45 -8.17 -13.81
C TRP A 76 16.31 -8.53 -15.31
N ALA A 77 16.06 -9.81 -15.58
CA ALA A 77 15.86 -10.32 -16.95
C ALA A 77 14.42 -10.06 -17.42
N VAL A 78 13.97 -8.81 -17.39
CA VAL A 78 12.62 -8.38 -17.78
C VAL A 78 12.63 -7.72 -19.17
N THR A 79 11.55 -7.95 -19.91
CA THR A 79 11.24 -7.30 -21.18
C THR A 79 9.88 -6.61 -21.06
N ALA A 80 9.45 -5.88 -22.09
CA ALA A 80 8.11 -5.28 -22.12
C ALA A 80 6.98 -6.30 -21.95
N ASP A 81 7.20 -7.58 -22.30
CA ASP A 81 6.20 -8.64 -22.11
C ASP A 81 6.00 -9.02 -20.64
N HIS A 82 6.98 -8.78 -19.78
CA HIS A 82 6.87 -8.98 -18.35
C HIS A 82 6.13 -7.84 -17.64
N ILE A 83 5.64 -6.83 -18.37
CA ILE A 83 5.02 -5.65 -17.78
C ILE A 83 3.61 -5.47 -18.32
N ALA A 84 2.64 -5.31 -17.44
CA ALA A 84 1.27 -4.94 -17.77
C ALA A 84 0.86 -3.66 -17.01
N ILE A 85 0.09 -2.80 -17.67
CA ILE A 85 -0.48 -1.59 -17.10
C ILE A 85 -1.95 -1.84 -16.75
N THR A 86 -2.43 -1.23 -15.67
CA THR A 86 -3.81 -1.33 -15.20
C THR A 86 -4.36 0.04 -14.81
N ASN A 87 -5.68 0.15 -14.60
CA ASN A 87 -6.33 1.37 -14.12
C ASN A 87 -6.13 1.58 -12.60
N GLY A 88 -4.88 1.64 -12.17
CA GLY A 88 -4.43 1.70 -10.79
C GLY A 88 -4.18 0.33 -10.18
N SER A 89 -3.33 0.24 -9.14
CA SER A 89 -2.97 -1.03 -8.49
C SER A 89 -4.18 -1.77 -7.90
N GLN A 90 -5.26 -1.07 -7.51
CA GLN A 90 -6.49 -1.71 -7.06
C GLN A 90 -7.08 -2.64 -8.13
N ALA A 91 -7.07 -2.21 -9.41
CA ALA A 91 -7.49 -3.06 -10.53
C ALA A 91 -6.53 -4.24 -10.74
N SER A 92 -5.22 -4.05 -10.51
CA SER A 92 -4.26 -5.16 -10.55
C SER A 92 -4.59 -6.24 -9.53
N PHE A 93 -4.83 -5.83 -8.27
CA PHE A 93 -5.16 -6.78 -7.19
C PHE A 93 -6.50 -7.47 -7.42
N GLU A 94 -7.51 -6.74 -7.90
CA GLU A 94 -8.81 -7.34 -8.20
C GLU A 94 -8.70 -8.44 -9.27
N ILE A 95 -7.94 -8.18 -10.34
CA ILE A 95 -7.67 -9.17 -11.38
C ILE A 95 -6.88 -10.35 -10.82
N LEU A 96 -5.76 -10.10 -10.15
CA LEU A 96 -4.86 -11.14 -9.63
C LEU A 96 -5.56 -12.03 -8.59
N PHE A 97 -6.28 -11.44 -7.65
CA PHE A 97 -6.92 -12.18 -6.57
C PHE A 97 -8.01 -13.12 -7.09
N ASN A 98 -8.85 -12.64 -8.03
CA ASN A 98 -9.90 -13.47 -8.60
C ASN A 98 -9.40 -14.48 -9.66
N SER A 99 -8.17 -14.32 -10.15
CA SER A 99 -7.56 -15.26 -11.11
C SER A 99 -6.68 -16.31 -10.43
N LEU A 100 -6.10 -15.98 -9.26
CA LEU A 100 -5.16 -16.84 -8.55
C LEU A 100 -5.76 -17.50 -7.31
N ALA A 101 -6.97 -17.15 -6.94
CA ALA A 101 -7.71 -17.76 -5.82
C ALA A 101 -9.16 -18.05 -6.22
N GLY A 102 -9.83 -18.93 -5.49
CA GLY A 102 -11.20 -19.34 -5.74
C GLY A 102 -11.35 -20.80 -6.15
N GLN A 103 -12.37 -21.10 -6.94
CA GLN A 103 -12.65 -22.45 -7.46
C GLN A 103 -11.75 -22.74 -8.67
N PHE A 104 -11.01 -23.83 -8.64
CA PHE A 104 -10.16 -24.32 -9.74
C PHE A 104 -10.82 -25.48 -10.50
N ASP A 105 -10.33 -25.77 -11.70
CA ASP A 105 -10.86 -26.83 -12.58
C ASP A 105 -10.76 -28.24 -11.98
N ASP A 106 -9.80 -28.46 -11.06
CA ASP A 106 -9.66 -29.71 -10.30
C ASP A 106 -10.67 -29.86 -9.16
N GLY A 107 -11.60 -28.92 -9.02
CA GLY A 107 -12.61 -28.88 -7.97
C GLY A 107 -12.10 -28.34 -6.63
N ALA A 108 -10.82 -28.01 -6.51
CA ALA A 108 -10.27 -27.46 -5.27
C ALA A 108 -10.63 -25.98 -5.10
N TRP A 109 -10.82 -25.56 -3.85
CA TRP A 109 -10.89 -24.17 -3.46
C TRP A 109 -9.55 -23.74 -2.91
N ARG A 110 -8.89 -22.76 -3.57
CA ARG A 110 -7.61 -22.21 -3.10
C ARG A 110 -7.79 -20.77 -2.66
N GLN A 111 -7.13 -20.41 -1.58
CA GLN A 111 -7.18 -19.06 -1.01
C GLN A 111 -5.89 -18.31 -1.27
N LEU A 112 -5.96 -17.00 -1.21
CA LEU A 112 -4.82 -16.12 -1.21
C LEU A 112 -4.33 -15.96 0.23
N LEU A 113 -3.06 -16.31 0.46
CA LEU A 113 -2.45 -16.22 1.79
C LEU A 113 -1.86 -14.83 2.03
N LEU A 114 -2.29 -14.20 3.12
CA LEU A 114 -1.63 -13.04 3.72
C LEU A 114 -0.76 -13.57 4.88
N PRO A 115 0.55 -13.79 4.66
CA PRO A 115 1.40 -14.54 5.59
C PRO A 115 1.78 -13.73 6.83
N MET A 116 1.45 -12.45 6.84
CA MET A 116 1.76 -11.54 7.94
C MET A 116 0.75 -10.38 7.97
N THR A 117 -0.25 -10.46 8.85
CA THR A 117 -1.19 -9.35 9.06
C THR A 117 -0.74 -8.44 10.19
N PRO A 118 -1.04 -7.11 10.15
CA PRO A 118 -2.08 -6.47 9.31
C PRO A 118 -1.64 -6.22 7.87
N GLU A 119 -2.63 -6.14 6.94
CA GLU A 119 -2.45 -5.84 5.52
C GLU A 119 -3.50 -4.85 5.01
N TYR A 120 -3.32 -4.37 3.78
CA TYR A 120 -4.13 -3.30 3.19
C TYR A 120 -5.63 -3.61 3.19
N VAL A 121 -6.42 -2.72 3.81
CA VAL A 121 -7.88 -2.88 3.94
C VAL A 121 -8.60 -3.04 2.60
N GLY A 122 -8.08 -2.48 1.52
CA GLY A 122 -8.67 -2.57 0.19
C GLY A 122 -8.65 -3.97 -0.43
N TYR A 123 -8.04 -4.96 0.20
CA TYR A 123 -8.11 -6.36 -0.25
C TYR A 123 -9.43 -7.05 0.15
N THR A 124 -10.14 -6.52 1.13
CA THR A 124 -11.29 -7.18 1.77
C THR A 124 -12.42 -7.49 0.79
N ASP A 125 -12.78 -6.51 -0.05
CA ASP A 125 -13.99 -6.55 -0.88
C ASP A 125 -13.69 -6.91 -2.35
N MET A 126 -12.56 -7.56 -2.63
CA MET A 126 -12.17 -7.92 -4.00
C MET A 126 -12.78 -9.23 -4.49
N ALA A 127 -13.32 -10.06 -3.60
CA ALA A 127 -13.90 -11.35 -3.95
C ALA A 127 -15.15 -11.16 -4.83
N ARG A 128 -15.18 -11.83 -5.99
CA ARG A 128 -16.38 -11.94 -6.85
C ARG A 128 -17.25 -13.16 -6.52
N GLN A 129 -16.85 -13.96 -5.54
CA GLN A 129 -17.50 -15.19 -5.13
C GLN A 129 -17.95 -15.10 -3.68
N ASP A 130 -18.99 -15.85 -3.31
CA ASP A 130 -19.59 -15.83 -1.96
C ASP A 130 -18.70 -16.46 -0.87
N ARG A 131 -17.63 -17.16 -1.25
CA ARG A 131 -16.67 -17.76 -0.31
C ARG A 131 -15.47 -16.84 -0.10
N PRO A 132 -14.89 -16.80 1.13
CA PRO A 132 -13.71 -15.98 1.41
C PRO A 132 -12.52 -16.36 0.52
N LEU A 133 -11.95 -15.37 -0.18
CA LEU A 133 -10.72 -15.54 -0.96
C LEU A 133 -9.47 -15.45 -0.11
N LEU A 134 -9.51 -14.72 1.00
CA LEU A 134 -8.34 -14.44 1.83
C LEU A 134 -8.23 -15.42 2.99
N LYS A 135 -7.02 -15.84 3.27
CA LYS A 135 -6.59 -16.54 4.48
C LYS A 135 -5.39 -15.79 5.05
N ALA A 136 -5.39 -15.52 6.33
CA ALA A 136 -4.35 -14.71 6.96
C ALA A 136 -3.66 -15.42 8.11
N GLN A 137 -2.42 -14.99 8.37
CA GLN A 137 -1.61 -15.41 9.49
C GLN A 137 -1.26 -14.20 10.37
N ARG A 138 -1.20 -14.40 11.68
CA ARG A 138 -0.72 -13.36 12.62
C ARG A 138 0.76 -13.12 12.41
N ALA A 139 1.16 -11.86 12.49
CA ALA A 139 2.58 -11.52 12.61
C ALA A 139 3.11 -11.87 14.01
N ASN A 140 4.38 -12.18 14.11
CA ASN A 140 5.11 -12.11 15.36
C ASN A 140 5.29 -10.64 15.76
N ILE A 141 5.21 -10.34 17.06
CA ILE A 141 5.42 -8.99 17.59
C ILE A 141 6.73 -9.00 18.38
N GLU A 142 7.69 -8.21 17.93
CA GLU A 142 8.92 -7.90 18.63
C GLU A 142 8.79 -6.54 19.30
N LEU A 143 8.97 -6.48 20.63
CA LEU A 143 8.98 -5.22 21.37
C LEU A 143 10.35 -4.56 21.28
N ILE A 144 10.37 -3.27 20.95
CA ILE A 144 11.58 -2.48 20.80
C ILE A 144 11.54 -1.34 21.84
N GLY A 145 12.29 -1.51 22.93
CA GLY A 145 12.24 -0.60 24.05
C GLY A 145 10.82 -0.46 24.62
N ASP A 146 10.53 0.71 25.18
CA ASP A 146 9.26 0.94 25.91
C ASP A 146 8.13 1.43 25.01
N ARG A 147 8.43 1.94 23.81
CA ARG A 147 7.47 2.66 22.98
C ARG A 147 7.23 2.05 21.59
N GLN A 148 8.12 1.20 21.14
CA GLN A 148 8.01 0.67 19.78
C GLN A 148 7.82 -0.85 19.76
N PHE A 149 7.35 -1.33 18.62
CA PHE A 149 7.31 -2.74 18.27
C PHE A 149 7.50 -2.91 16.77
N LYS A 150 7.81 -4.14 16.34
CA LYS A 150 7.92 -4.51 14.92
C LYS A 150 7.18 -5.80 14.66
N TYR A 151 6.56 -5.89 13.49
CA TYR A 151 6.03 -7.15 12.98
C TYR A 151 7.11 -7.96 12.25
N GLY A 152 7.10 -9.26 12.47
CA GLY A 152 7.95 -10.23 11.80
C GLY A 152 7.16 -11.42 11.30
N LEU A 153 7.69 -12.11 10.31
CA LEU A 153 7.11 -13.32 9.73
C LEU A 153 7.21 -14.50 10.70
N ASP A 154 6.10 -15.17 10.99
CA ASP A 154 6.10 -16.45 11.67
C ASP A 154 6.35 -17.59 10.65
N ARG A 155 7.61 -18.05 10.58
CA ARG A 155 8.05 -19.05 9.61
C ARG A 155 7.55 -20.46 9.94
N GLU A 156 7.28 -20.77 11.21
CA GLU A 156 6.75 -22.07 11.61
C GLU A 156 5.29 -22.20 11.16
N ALA A 157 4.45 -21.23 11.53
CA ALA A 157 3.05 -21.19 11.13
C ALA A 157 2.89 -21.10 9.60
N LEU A 158 3.82 -20.43 8.89
CA LEU A 158 3.81 -20.36 7.43
C LEU A 158 3.81 -21.75 6.79
N SER A 159 4.56 -22.70 7.33
CA SER A 159 4.70 -24.06 6.78
C SER A 159 3.39 -24.87 6.79
N GLU A 160 2.46 -24.53 7.67
CA GLU A 160 1.19 -25.24 7.87
C GLU A 160 0.13 -24.92 6.80
N HIS A 161 0.29 -23.83 6.07
CA HIS A 161 -0.68 -23.40 5.07
C HIS A 161 -0.66 -24.31 3.84
N LYS A 162 -1.84 -24.83 3.49
CA LYS A 162 -2.14 -25.66 2.31
C LYS A 162 -3.27 -25.02 1.51
N ASP A 163 -3.50 -25.52 0.31
CA ASP A 163 -4.61 -25.11 -0.56
C ASP A 163 -4.62 -23.58 -0.81
N ILE A 164 -3.44 -23.02 -1.05
CA ILE A 164 -3.23 -21.62 -1.42
C ILE A 164 -3.06 -21.50 -2.93
N GLY A 165 -3.59 -20.40 -3.51
CA GLY A 165 -3.44 -20.07 -4.93
C GLY A 165 -2.38 -19.02 -5.19
N ALA A 166 -2.11 -18.16 -4.20
CA ALA A 166 -1.01 -17.20 -4.21
C ALA A 166 -0.67 -16.75 -2.78
N VAL A 167 0.51 -16.16 -2.60
CA VAL A 167 0.91 -15.45 -1.38
C VAL A 167 0.93 -13.95 -1.69
N CYS A 168 0.48 -13.09 -0.78
CA CYS A 168 0.50 -11.65 -0.98
C CYS A 168 1.02 -10.92 0.26
N VAL A 169 1.96 -10.00 0.05
CA VAL A 169 2.49 -9.09 1.10
C VAL A 169 2.65 -7.69 0.54
N SER A 170 2.50 -6.68 1.38
CA SER A 170 2.87 -5.30 1.06
C SER A 170 4.23 -4.91 1.66
N ARG A 171 5.04 -4.17 0.89
CA ARG A 171 6.40 -3.76 1.29
C ARG A 171 6.75 -2.37 0.76
N PRO A 172 6.68 -1.31 1.60
CA PRO A 172 6.17 -1.22 2.98
C PRO A 172 4.69 -1.54 3.13
N THR A 173 4.34 -2.03 4.31
CA THR A 173 2.97 -2.42 4.60
C THR A 173 2.08 -1.21 4.90
N ASN A 174 0.91 -1.16 4.30
CA ASN A 174 -0.21 -0.37 4.77
C ASN A 174 -1.10 -1.30 5.61
N PRO A 175 -1.23 -1.12 6.94
CA PRO A 175 -1.24 0.15 7.66
C PRO A 175 0.03 0.48 8.44
N SER A 176 0.92 -0.48 8.69
CA SER A 176 1.93 -0.40 9.75
C SER A 176 3.21 0.35 9.37
N GLY A 177 3.47 0.54 8.08
CA GLY A 177 4.77 1.02 7.61
C GLY A 177 5.89 -0.02 7.76
N ASN A 178 5.55 -1.28 8.10
CA ASN A 178 6.52 -2.35 8.25
C ASN A 178 7.22 -2.64 6.91
N VAL A 179 8.53 -2.83 6.98
CA VAL A 179 9.34 -3.30 5.85
C VAL A 179 9.84 -4.70 6.17
N LEU A 180 9.30 -5.71 5.47
CA LEU A 180 9.83 -7.05 5.56
C LEU A 180 11.32 -7.01 5.19
N SER A 181 12.15 -7.69 5.98
CA SER A 181 13.58 -7.84 5.69
C SER A 181 13.79 -8.60 4.38
N ASP A 182 14.98 -8.47 3.82
CA ASP A 182 15.34 -9.22 2.62
C ASP A 182 15.25 -10.74 2.86
N ASP A 183 15.65 -11.21 4.05
CA ASP A 183 15.55 -12.63 4.44
C ASP A 183 14.10 -13.12 4.58
N GLU A 184 13.17 -12.27 5.01
CA GLU A 184 11.74 -12.61 5.07
C GLU A 184 11.15 -12.72 3.66
N ILE A 185 11.52 -11.82 2.76
CA ILE A 185 11.09 -11.91 1.35
C ILE A 185 11.69 -13.15 0.68
N ASP A 186 12.99 -13.43 0.89
CA ASP A 186 13.64 -14.63 0.33
C ASP A 186 13.00 -15.92 0.87
N CYS A 187 12.57 -15.94 2.15
CA CYS A 187 11.78 -17.03 2.73
C CYS A 187 10.42 -17.20 2.04
N LEU A 188 9.67 -16.10 1.81
CA LEU A 188 8.38 -16.14 1.11
C LEU A 188 8.52 -16.56 -0.36
N MET A 189 9.59 -16.12 -1.05
CA MET A 189 9.91 -16.57 -2.40
C MET A 189 10.19 -18.08 -2.46
N GLY A 190 10.95 -18.61 -1.51
CA GLY A 190 11.17 -20.06 -1.37
C GLY A 190 9.87 -20.81 -1.12
N PHE A 191 9.11 -20.37 -0.11
CA PHE A 191 7.81 -20.97 0.25
C PHE A 191 6.82 -21.01 -0.91
N SER A 192 6.67 -19.91 -1.65
CA SER A 192 5.74 -19.83 -2.79
C SER A 192 6.19 -20.72 -3.95
N ARG A 193 7.51 -20.76 -4.23
CA ARG A 193 8.10 -21.61 -5.26
C ARG A 193 7.91 -23.10 -4.95
N ASP A 194 8.15 -23.52 -3.70
CA ASP A 194 7.97 -24.92 -3.28
C ASP A 194 6.52 -25.39 -3.42
N ARG A 195 5.57 -24.47 -3.42
CA ARG A 195 4.13 -24.75 -3.61
C ARG A 195 3.65 -24.52 -5.04
N GLY A 196 4.50 -24.05 -5.94
CA GLY A 196 4.15 -23.76 -7.31
C GLY A 196 3.10 -22.64 -7.44
N VAL A 197 3.12 -21.65 -6.52
CA VAL A 197 2.19 -20.51 -6.53
C VAL A 197 2.97 -19.20 -6.56
N PRO A 198 2.45 -18.12 -7.16
CA PRO A 198 3.16 -16.85 -7.20
C PRO A 198 3.20 -16.14 -5.83
N LEU A 199 4.26 -15.35 -5.63
CA LEU A 199 4.35 -14.35 -4.57
C LEU A 199 4.00 -12.98 -5.14
N ILE A 200 2.89 -12.40 -4.69
CA ILE A 200 2.50 -11.02 -5.01
C ILE A 200 3.13 -10.08 -3.98
N ILE A 201 3.89 -9.10 -4.47
CA ILE A 201 4.45 -8.03 -3.63
C ILE A 201 3.73 -6.72 -3.99
N ASP A 202 2.97 -6.19 -3.05
CA ASP A 202 2.41 -4.84 -3.17
C ASP A 202 3.50 -3.81 -2.86
N GLY A 203 4.04 -3.22 -3.92
CA GLY A 203 5.04 -2.19 -3.90
C GLY A 203 4.48 -0.77 -4.01
N ALA A 204 3.22 -0.52 -3.63
CA ALA A 204 2.59 0.81 -3.77
C ALA A 204 3.37 1.94 -3.07
N TYR A 205 4.17 1.61 -2.06
CA TYR A 205 5.09 2.51 -1.35
C TYR A 205 6.57 2.13 -1.54
N GLY A 206 6.84 1.05 -2.27
CA GLY A 206 8.14 0.40 -2.36
C GLY A 206 9.03 0.88 -3.50
N LEU A 207 10.02 0.02 -3.82
CA LEU A 207 10.94 0.19 -4.94
C LEU A 207 10.37 -0.42 -6.22
N PRO A 208 10.71 0.14 -7.38
CA PRO A 208 11.66 1.24 -7.65
C PRO A 208 11.08 2.63 -7.37
N PHE A 209 9.80 2.75 -7.23
CA PHE A 209 9.09 3.98 -6.89
C PHE A 209 7.77 3.64 -6.16
N PRO A 210 7.34 4.50 -5.21
CA PRO A 210 7.82 5.84 -4.88
C PRO A 210 9.01 5.87 -3.91
N ASP A 211 9.62 4.74 -3.56
CA ASP A 211 10.75 4.60 -2.61
C ASP A 211 10.50 5.28 -1.25
N MET A 212 9.33 5.04 -0.69
CA MET A 212 9.00 5.48 0.67
C MET A 212 9.48 4.46 1.72
N LEU A 213 10.74 4.04 1.59
CA LEU A 213 11.46 3.14 2.49
C LEU A 213 12.44 3.96 3.32
N TYR A 214 12.36 3.84 4.65
CA TYR A 214 13.21 4.58 5.59
C TYR A 214 14.21 3.65 6.32
N THR A 215 14.24 2.39 5.92
CA THR A 215 15.21 1.38 6.31
C THR A 215 15.79 0.72 5.08
N PRO A 216 17.03 0.21 5.11
CA PRO A 216 17.61 -0.50 3.98
C PRO A 216 16.78 -1.73 3.60
N ALA A 217 16.45 -1.85 2.32
CA ALA A 217 15.80 -3.00 1.73
C ALA A 217 16.12 -3.06 0.24
N ALA A 218 16.38 -4.24 -0.29
CA ALA A 218 16.61 -4.44 -1.72
C ALA A 218 15.32 -4.93 -2.41
N PRO A 219 15.01 -4.43 -3.62
CA PRO A 219 13.91 -4.99 -4.38
C PRO A 219 14.24 -6.43 -4.77
N ARG A 220 13.24 -7.29 -4.71
CA ARG A 220 13.34 -8.71 -5.07
C ARG A 220 12.37 -9.01 -6.19
N TRP A 221 12.87 -9.67 -7.22
CA TRP A 221 12.05 -10.16 -8.32
C TRP A 221 12.69 -11.38 -8.99
N ASP A 222 11.87 -12.36 -9.29
CA ASP A 222 12.14 -13.46 -10.21
C ASP A 222 10.83 -13.84 -10.95
N SER A 223 10.85 -14.86 -11.80
CA SER A 223 9.67 -15.29 -12.58
C SER A 223 8.49 -15.76 -11.71
N ASN A 224 8.70 -16.08 -10.43
CA ASN A 224 7.63 -16.46 -9.49
C ASN A 224 7.07 -15.28 -8.71
N VAL A 225 7.65 -14.07 -8.88
CA VAL A 225 7.20 -12.85 -8.18
C VAL A 225 6.34 -12.00 -9.10
N VAL A 226 5.21 -11.57 -8.58
CA VAL A 226 4.30 -10.58 -9.18
C VAL A 226 4.46 -9.27 -8.41
N LEU A 227 5.24 -8.34 -8.93
CA LEU A 227 5.45 -7.02 -8.30
C LEU A 227 4.39 -6.04 -8.80
N CYS A 228 3.56 -5.53 -7.90
CA CYS A 228 2.53 -4.53 -8.18
C CYS A 228 2.99 -3.15 -7.74
N LEU A 229 3.06 -2.19 -8.66
CA LEU A 229 3.48 -0.81 -8.44
C LEU A 229 2.33 0.16 -8.73
N SER A 230 2.42 1.37 -8.19
CA SER A 230 1.41 2.41 -8.37
C SER A 230 2.03 3.80 -8.50
N LEU A 231 1.51 4.61 -9.43
CA LEU A 231 1.86 6.02 -9.52
C LEU A 231 1.13 6.88 -8.48
N SER A 232 0.15 6.32 -7.76
CA SER A 232 -0.66 7.08 -6.80
C SER A 232 0.20 7.77 -5.73
N LYS A 233 1.23 7.08 -5.21
CA LYS A 233 2.04 7.60 -4.11
C LYS A 233 3.22 8.48 -4.55
N LEU A 234 3.41 8.59 -5.87
CA LEU A 234 4.24 9.63 -6.49
C LEU A 234 3.56 11.02 -6.51
N GLY A 235 2.34 11.12 -6.02
CA GLY A 235 1.53 12.34 -6.13
C GLY A 235 0.53 12.32 -7.28
N LEU A 236 0.30 11.18 -7.91
CA LEU A 236 -0.54 11.01 -9.11
C LEU A 236 -1.73 10.06 -8.89
N PRO A 237 -2.48 10.14 -7.77
CA PRO A 237 -3.59 9.22 -7.52
C PRO A 237 -4.72 9.36 -8.56
N GLY A 238 -4.92 10.57 -9.11
CA GLY A 238 -6.01 10.88 -10.04
C GLY A 238 -5.85 10.28 -11.44
N ILE A 239 -4.62 10.00 -11.89
CA ILE A 239 -4.36 9.46 -13.24
C ILE A 239 -4.56 7.94 -13.35
N ARG A 240 -4.85 7.27 -12.25
CA ARG A 240 -5.22 5.85 -12.19
C ARG A 240 -4.30 4.92 -12.98
N THR A 241 -3.00 4.91 -12.67
CA THR A 241 -2.03 4.02 -13.33
C THR A 241 -1.41 3.07 -12.33
N GLY A 242 -1.62 1.77 -12.54
CA GLY A 242 -0.94 0.66 -11.88
C GLY A 242 0.00 -0.04 -12.86
N ILE A 243 1.04 -0.66 -12.36
CA ILE A 243 2.05 -1.38 -13.14
C ILE A 243 2.25 -2.73 -12.47
N VAL A 244 2.23 -3.80 -13.25
CA VAL A 244 2.54 -5.14 -12.78
C VAL A 244 3.75 -5.65 -13.54
N VAL A 245 4.77 -6.12 -12.79
CA VAL A 245 5.95 -6.80 -13.32
C VAL A 245 5.88 -8.25 -12.91
N ALA A 246 5.74 -9.16 -13.87
CA ALA A 246 5.52 -10.58 -13.62
C ALA A 246 5.97 -11.45 -14.82
N ASP A 247 5.91 -12.76 -14.65
CA ASP A 247 6.06 -13.71 -15.77
C ASP A 247 5.05 -13.39 -16.88
N PRO A 248 5.40 -13.58 -18.17
CA PRO A 248 4.50 -13.34 -19.31
C PRO A 248 3.15 -14.04 -19.22
N ALA A 249 3.04 -15.21 -18.60
CA ALA A 249 1.76 -15.88 -18.40
C ALA A 249 0.81 -15.06 -17.48
N VAL A 250 1.35 -14.39 -16.45
CA VAL A 250 0.56 -13.53 -15.56
C VAL A 250 0.20 -12.21 -16.24
N THR A 251 1.13 -11.61 -16.99
CA THR A 251 0.82 -10.36 -17.72
C THR A 251 -0.18 -10.60 -18.86
N GLU A 252 -0.18 -11.77 -19.48
CA GLU A 252 -1.21 -12.18 -20.45
C GLU A 252 -2.58 -12.32 -19.80
N LEU A 253 -2.67 -12.87 -18.60
CA LEU A 253 -3.90 -12.93 -17.81
C LEU A 253 -4.44 -11.53 -17.55
N ILE A 254 -3.58 -10.59 -17.11
CA ILE A 254 -3.97 -9.19 -16.90
C ILE A 254 -4.42 -8.53 -18.20
N ARG A 255 -3.71 -8.75 -19.31
CA ARG A 255 -4.10 -8.27 -20.65
C ARG A 255 -5.51 -8.72 -21.02
N ASN A 256 -5.80 -10.01 -20.83
CA ASN A 256 -7.10 -10.58 -21.16
C ASN A 256 -8.22 -10.02 -20.26
N ALA A 257 -7.95 -9.85 -18.96
CA ALA A 257 -8.88 -9.23 -18.02
C ALA A 257 -9.12 -7.75 -18.35
N ASN A 258 -8.08 -6.97 -18.67
CA ASN A 258 -8.22 -5.59 -19.11
C ASN A 258 -9.11 -5.47 -20.37
N ALA A 259 -8.92 -6.38 -21.37
CA ALA A 259 -9.72 -6.38 -22.58
C ALA A 259 -11.22 -6.57 -22.30
N ILE A 260 -11.56 -7.38 -21.29
CA ILE A 260 -12.95 -7.65 -20.89
C ILE A 260 -13.51 -6.51 -20.03
N ASN A 261 -12.74 -6.05 -19.04
CA ASN A 261 -13.20 -5.11 -18.03
C ASN A 261 -13.29 -3.66 -18.55
N GLY A 262 -12.42 -3.25 -19.47
CA GLY A 262 -12.34 -1.86 -19.88
C GLY A 262 -11.69 -1.63 -21.24
N LEU A 263 -11.57 -2.67 -22.07
CA LEU A 263 -10.95 -2.66 -23.40
C LEU A 263 -9.43 -2.43 -23.32
N ALA A 264 -8.98 -1.37 -22.65
CA ALA A 264 -7.58 -1.03 -22.41
C ALA A 264 -7.47 -0.13 -21.16
N PRO A 265 -6.32 -0.09 -20.48
CA PRO A 265 -6.07 0.90 -19.44
C PRO A 265 -5.91 2.30 -20.04
N GLY A 266 -6.14 3.33 -19.19
CA GLY A 266 -6.03 4.73 -19.57
C GLY A 266 -4.61 5.10 -20.04
N ARG A 267 -4.52 5.83 -21.15
CA ARG A 267 -3.24 6.15 -21.82
C ARG A 267 -2.56 7.40 -21.24
N PHE A 268 -3.32 8.35 -20.71
CA PHE A 268 -2.80 9.65 -20.29
C PHE A 268 -1.69 9.54 -19.24
N GLY A 269 -1.93 8.78 -18.17
CA GLY A 269 -0.94 8.59 -17.11
C GLY A 269 0.37 7.96 -17.58
N PRO A 270 0.34 6.83 -18.30
CA PRO A 270 1.52 6.25 -18.91
C PRO A 270 2.30 7.20 -19.82
N THR A 271 1.62 7.95 -20.69
CA THR A 271 2.28 8.90 -21.60
C THR A 271 2.92 10.06 -20.84
N LEU A 272 2.27 10.56 -19.78
CA LEU A 272 2.77 11.63 -18.94
C LEU A 272 4.05 11.25 -18.18
N ILE A 273 4.09 10.03 -17.60
CA ILE A 273 5.19 9.62 -16.73
C ILE A 273 6.40 9.04 -17.47
N ALA A 274 6.19 8.49 -18.68
CA ALA A 274 7.23 7.81 -19.44
C ALA A 274 8.51 8.63 -19.62
N PRO A 275 8.49 9.90 -20.09
CA PRO A 275 9.70 10.70 -20.25
C PRO A 275 10.40 10.98 -18.93
N LEU A 276 9.67 11.13 -17.81
CA LEU A 276 10.25 11.39 -16.50
C LEU A 276 10.97 10.17 -15.90
N ILE A 277 10.53 8.97 -16.27
CA ILE A 277 11.23 7.73 -15.92
C ILE A 277 12.46 7.55 -16.81
N GLU A 278 12.32 7.81 -18.12
CA GLU A 278 13.38 7.63 -19.13
C GLU A 278 14.59 8.53 -18.86
N ASN A 279 14.34 9.80 -18.54
CA ASN A 279 15.40 10.79 -18.24
C ASN A 279 15.84 10.79 -16.77
N ARG A 280 15.33 9.88 -15.94
CA ARG A 280 15.65 9.76 -14.49
C ARG A 280 15.19 10.92 -13.61
N ALA A 281 14.41 11.87 -14.10
CA ALA A 281 13.90 12.99 -13.29
C ALA A 281 13.06 12.53 -12.10
N ILE A 282 12.33 11.40 -12.26
CA ILE A 282 11.61 10.78 -11.14
C ILE A 282 12.58 10.30 -10.06
N ASP A 283 13.66 9.63 -10.38
CA ASP A 283 14.61 9.09 -9.40
C ASP A 283 15.23 10.21 -8.55
N GLU A 284 15.57 11.33 -9.20
CA GLU A 284 16.06 12.53 -8.51
C GLU A 284 14.99 13.13 -7.59
N ALA A 285 13.75 13.31 -8.09
CA ALA A 285 12.65 13.87 -7.33
C ALA A 285 12.28 12.99 -6.11
N LEU A 286 12.36 11.65 -6.24
CA LEU A 286 12.12 10.72 -5.13
C LEU A 286 13.15 10.86 -4.02
N SER A 287 14.43 10.87 -4.38
CA SER A 287 15.54 10.89 -3.42
C SER A 287 15.74 12.24 -2.76
N SER A 288 15.62 13.35 -3.53
CA SER A 288 15.92 14.71 -3.06
C SER A 288 14.72 15.46 -2.49
N VAL A 289 13.49 15.07 -2.85
CA VAL A 289 12.28 15.81 -2.47
C VAL A 289 11.29 14.91 -1.71
N LEU A 290 10.79 13.83 -2.33
CA LEU A 290 9.68 13.04 -1.78
C LEU A 290 10.05 12.37 -0.46
N LYS A 291 11.15 11.63 -0.44
CA LYS A 291 11.60 10.88 0.73
C LYS A 291 11.97 11.80 1.92
N PRO A 292 12.76 12.88 1.74
CA PRO A 292 13.00 13.85 2.81
C PRO A 292 11.74 14.52 3.34
N HIS A 293 10.78 14.86 2.46
CA HIS A 293 9.50 15.45 2.85
C HIS A 293 8.73 14.54 3.82
N TYR A 294 8.59 13.25 3.50
CA TYR A 294 7.86 12.33 4.36
C TYR A 294 8.62 11.97 5.64
N LEU A 295 9.95 11.91 5.62
CA LEU A 295 10.77 11.72 6.82
C LEU A 295 10.59 12.88 7.81
N ALA A 296 10.60 14.12 7.32
CA ALA A 296 10.36 15.29 8.18
C ALA A 296 8.97 15.25 8.83
N LYS A 297 7.92 14.92 8.04
CA LYS A 297 6.56 14.78 8.57
C LYS A 297 6.43 13.63 9.57
N GLN A 298 7.09 12.51 9.31
CA GLN A 298 7.12 11.36 10.21
C GLN A 298 7.68 11.74 11.57
N SER A 299 8.83 12.45 11.60
CA SER A 299 9.47 12.88 12.83
C SER A 299 8.56 13.76 13.67
N LEU A 300 7.91 14.75 13.06
CA LEU A 300 6.97 15.65 13.76
C LEU A 300 5.72 14.94 14.28
N ALA A 301 5.21 13.97 13.51
CA ALA A 301 4.06 13.17 13.94
C ALA A 301 4.41 12.24 15.12
N ILE A 302 5.62 11.65 15.11
CA ILE A 302 6.11 10.83 16.22
C ILE A 302 6.31 11.70 17.48
N GLU A 303 6.96 12.85 17.35
CA GLU A 303 7.15 13.79 18.47
C GLU A 303 5.81 14.18 19.10
N ALA A 304 4.82 14.55 18.29
CA ALA A 304 3.48 14.87 18.77
C ALA A 304 2.80 13.69 19.49
N LEU A 305 3.00 12.46 18.98
CA LEU A 305 2.46 11.24 19.58
C LEU A 305 3.13 10.95 20.93
N GLU A 306 4.46 10.99 21.00
CA GLU A 306 5.22 10.68 22.20
C GLU A 306 4.96 11.71 23.32
N GLU A 307 4.91 13.00 22.97
CA GLU A 307 4.53 14.07 23.90
C GLU A 307 3.12 13.85 24.47
N ALA A 308 2.13 13.66 23.59
CA ALA A 308 0.73 13.51 23.98
C ALA A 308 0.46 12.23 24.77
N ALA A 309 1.19 11.15 24.49
CA ALA A 309 1.00 9.82 25.07
C ALA A 309 2.00 9.48 26.18
N SER A 310 2.75 10.45 26.72
CA SER A 310 3.85 10.21 27.67
C SER A 310 3.46 9.42 28.91
N ASP A 311 2.22 9.55 29.35
CA ASP A 311 1.61 8.92 30.55
C ASP A 311 0.78 7.67 30.25
N LEU A 312 0.70 7.24 28.99
CA LEU A 312 -0.15 6.12 28.56
C LEU A 312 0.69 4.92 28.08
N PRO A 313 0.20 3.68 28.26
CA PRO A 313 0.86 2.47 27.79
C PRO A 313 0.61 2.29 26.28
N ILE A 314 1.03 3.28 25.48
CA ILE A 314 0.86 3.29 24.04
C ILE A 314 2.19 2.95 23.37
N ARG A 315 2.13 2.05 22.37
CA ARG A 315 3.24 1.73 21.48
C ARG A 315 2.89 2.13 20.05
N PHE A 316 3.89 2.30 19.23
CA PHE A 316 3.71 2.42 17.78
C PHE A 316 4.70 1.53 17.03
N HIS A 317 4.29 1.07 15.86
CA HIS A 317 5.17 0.26 15.02
C HIS A 317 6.39 1.08 14.61
N LYS A 318 7.57 0.46 14.63
CA LYS A 318 8.81 1.09 14.16
C LYS A 318 8.58 1.66 12.75
N PRO A 319 8.77 2.97 12.54
CA PRO A 319 8.35 3.65 11.31
C PRO A 319 9.38 3.44 10.20
N GLU A 320 9.28 2.32 9.48
CA GLU A 320 10.26 1.87 8.49
C GLU A 320 9.91 2.29 7.05
N GLY A 321 8.65 2.70 6.80
CA GLY A 321 8.21 3.11 5.46
C GLY A 321 6.79 3.65 5.40
N ALA A 322 6.32 3.93 4.19
CA ALA A 322 5.01 4.50 3.86
C ALA A 322 4.77 5.89 4.50
N MET A 323 3.51 6.23 4.79
CA MET A 323 3.10 7.55 5.31
C MET A 323 2.12 7.42 6.48
N PHE A 324 2.30 6.37 7.29
CA PHE A 324 1.40 6.04 8.40
C PHE A 324 2.17 5.82 9.68
N LEU A 325 1.56 6.20 10.82
CA LEU A 325 1.87 5.66 12.12
C LEU A 325 0.83 4.58 12.44
N TRP A 326 1.29 3.44 12.91
CA TRP A 326 0.47 2.36 13.38
C TRP A 326 0.59 2.28 14.89
N VAL A 327 -0.46 2.75 15.57
CA VAL A 327 -0.47 2.93 17.02
C VAL A 327 -1.19 1.76 17.68
N TRP A 328 -0.57 1.17 18.69
CA TRP A 328 -1.14 0.14 19.55
C TRP A 328 -1.45 0.71 20.92
N PHE A 329 -2.71 0.78 21.26
CA PHE A 329 -3.23 1.14 22.58
C PHE A 329 -3.18 -0.10 23.49
N GLU A 330 -1.97 -0.43 24.00
CA GLU A 330 -1.74 -1.65 24.78
C GLU A 330 -2.58 -1.65 26.04
N GLY A 331 -3.28 -2.77 26.32
CA GLY A 331 -4.13 -2.89 27.50
C GLY A 331 -5.38 -2.01 27.52
N LEU A 332 -5.79 -1.46 26.35
CA LEU A 332 -7.01 -0.65 26.25
C LEU A 332 -8.23 -1.45 26.77
N PRO A 333 -8.99 -0.92 27.77
CA PRO A 333 -10.17 -1.61 28.32
C PRO A 333 -11.34 -1.74 27.32
N SER A 334 -11.43 -0.81 26.36
CA SER A 334 -12.39 -0.82 25.25
C SER A 334 -11.71 -1.33 23.97
N ASP A 335 -12.13 -0.85 22.83
CA ASP A 335 -11.51 -1.12 21.53
C ASP A 335 -11.22 0.19 20.74
N SER A 336 -10.40 0.10 19.71
CA SER A 336 -10.04 1.24 18.86
C SER A 336 -11.25 1.81 18.09
N ALA A 337 -12.29 1.00 17.85
CA ALA A 337 -13.53 1.46 17.22
C ALA A 337 -14.32 2.38 18.18
N ALA A 338 -14.26 2.13 19.49
CA ALA A 338 -14.87 3.02 20.48
C ALA A 338 -14.10 4.35 20.57
N ILE A 339 -12.76 4.31 20.56
CA ILE A 339 -11.95 5.55 20.47
C ILE A 339 -12.31 6.33 19.20
N TYR A 340 -12.44 5.65 18.06
CA TYR A 340 -12.78 6.27 16.78
C TYR A 340 -14.13 7.01 16.84
N ARG A 341 -15.18 6.37 17.38
CA ARG A 341 -16.50 7.00 17.53
C ARG A 341 -16.43 8.28 18.33
N ASP A 342 -15.74 8.25 19.47
CA ASP A 342 -15.58 9.44 20.32
C ASP A 342 -14.64 10.49 19.68
N ALA A 343 -13.68 10.07 18.83
CA ALA A 343 -12.76 10.97 18.13
C ALA A 343 -13.45 11.78 17.02
N ILE A 344 -14.47 11.22 16.36
CA ILE A 344 -15.29 11.94 15.37
C ILE A 344 -15.93 13.18 16.03
N ASP A 345 -16.38 13.08 17.28
CA ASP A 345 -16.94 14.20 18.02
C ASP A 345 -15.91 15.31 18.29
N GLU A 346 -14.62 15.00 18.25
CA GLU A 346 -13.51 15.97 18.33
C GLU A 346 -13.00 16.40 16.96
N GLY A 347 -13.68 15.99 15.86
CA GLY A 347 -13.29 16.28 14.49
C GLY A 347 -12.17 15.41 13.93
N VAL A 348 -11.76 14.35 14.62
CA VAL A 348 -10.64 13.49 14.20
C VAL A 348 -11.15 12.25 13.49
N VAL A 349 -10.72 12.05 12.25
CA VAL A 349 -11.03 10.85 11.43
C VAL A 349 -9.76 10.03 11.25
N THR A 350 -9.78 8.77 11.73
CA THR A 350 -8.69 7.80 11.61
C THR A 350 -9.21 6.48 11.04
N VAL A 351 -8.45 5.38 11.13
CA VAL A 351 -8.95 4.04 10.76
C VAL A 351 -8.66 3.05 11.89
N PRO A 352 -9.71 2.47 12.51
CA PRO A 352 -9.55 1.42 13.52
C PRO A 352 -8.83 0.18 12.98
N GLY A 353 -8.05 -0.46 13.84
CA GLY A 353 -7.12 -1.51 13.44
C GLY A 353 -7.77 -2.77 12.91
N HIS A 354 -8.93 -3.17 13.43
CA HIS A 354 -9.59 -4.42 13.06
C HIS A 354 -9.90 -4.54 11.55
N HIS A 355 -9.99 -3.42 10.81
CA HIS A 355 -10.20 -3.42 9.36
C HIS A 355 -9.00 -3.95 8.54
N PHE A 356 -7.83 -4.09 9.15
CA PHE A 356 -6.59 -4.50 8.48
C PHE A 356 -6.18 -5.95 8.74
N PHE A 357 -7.04 -6.72 9.43
CA PHE A 357 -6.78 -8.12 9.79
C PHE A 357 -7.74 -9.09 9.09
N GLN A 358 -8.08 -8.78 7.85
CA GLN A 358 -8.97 -9.59 7.02
C GLN A 358 -8.37 -10.99 6.76
N GLY A 359 -9.24 -11.99 6.70
CA GLY A 359 -8.85 -13.38 6.48
C GLY A 359 -8.27 -14.11 7.72
N LEU A 360 -8.23 -13.44 8.87
CA LEU A 360 -7.78 -14.05 10.11
C LEU A 360 -8.93 -14.78 10.81
N ASP A 361 -8.82 -16.09 10.99
CA ASP A 361 -9.88 -16.95 11.55
C ASP A 361 -10.07 -16.81 13.08
N SER A 362 -9.18 -16.10 13.76
CA SER A 362 -9.18 -16.01 15.21
C SER A 362 -9.28 -14.59 15.70
N ASP A 363 -10.04 -14.39 16.80
CA ASP A 363 -10.07 -13.11 17.49
C ASP A 363 -8.69 -12.81 18.11
N TRP A 364 -8.09 -11.71 17.65
CA TRP A 364 -6.82 -11.22 18.16
C TRP A 364 -7.03 -9.86 18.81
N VAL A 365 -6.90 -9.79 20.15
CA VAL A 365 -7.13 -8.57 20.93
C VAL A 365 -6.31 -7.40 20.37
N HIS A 366 -5.06 -7.66 19.96
CA HIS A 366 -4.18 -6.68 19.35
C HIS A 366 -4.82 -5.94 18.15
N ALA A 367 -5.55 -6.67 17.28
CA ALA A 367 -6.23 -6.08 16.13
C ALA A 367 -7.25 -5.00 16.52
N ARG A 368 -7.92 -5.19 17.67
CA ARG A 368 -8.90 -4.24 18.21
C ARG A 368 -8.29 -3.11 19.01
N GLN A 369 -7.00 -3.21 19.33
CA GLN A 369 -6.26 -2.19 20.07
C GLN A 369 -5.37 -1.32 19.18
N CYS A 370 -5.31 -1.58 17.88
CA CYS A 370 -4.50 -0.82 16.94
C CYS A 370 -5.31 0.24 16.18
N MET A 371 -4.61 1.26 15.66
CA MET A 371 -5.19 2.32 14.85
C MET A 371 -4.16 2.89 13.88
N ARG A 372 -4.59 3.16 12.64
CA ARG A 372 -3.75 3.81 11.63
C ARG A 372 -3.94 5.32 11.65
N ILE A 373 -2.83 6.06 11.67
CA ILE A 373 -2.76 7.50 11.54
C ILE A 373 -1.98 7.85 10.27
N ASN A 374 -2.59 8.57 9.34
CA ASN A 374 -1.91 9.12 8.17
C ASN A 374 -1.29 10.49 8.51
N TYR A 375 0.01 10.66 8.26
CA TYR A 375 0.71 11.92 8.48
C TYR A 375 1.01 12.72 7.19
N ALA A 376 0.46 12.33 6.04
CA ALA A 376 0.71 13.03 4.76
C ALA A 376 0.07 14.42 4.68
N GLY A 377 -0.98 14.71 5.47
CA GLY A 377 -1.71 15.97 5.49
C GLY A 377 -0.89 17.19 5.95
N ASN A 378 -1.54 18.34 6.12
CA ASN A 378 -0.90 19.52 6.72
C ASN A 378 -0.34 19.19 8.11
N THR A 379 0.91 19.55 8.39
CA THR A 379 1.64 19.13 9.58
C THR A 379 0.97 19.60 10.88
N ASP A 380 0.53 20.86 10.94
CA ASP A 380 -0.11 21.40 12.16
C ASP A 380 -1.44 20.68 12.42
N MET A 381 -2.21 20.40 11.38
CA MET A 381 -3.46 19.65 11.47
C MET A 381 -3.22 18.20 11.90
N VAL A 382 -2.15 17.57 11.41
CA VAL A 382 -1.75 16.21 11.81
C VAL A 382 -1.36 16.17 13.28
N CYS A 383 -0.47 17.04 13.73
CA CYS A 383 -0.01 17.08 15.11
C CYS A 383 -1.17 17.40 16.09
N GLU A 384 -2.03 18.36 15.75
CA GLU A 384 -3.20 18.69 16.57
C GLU A 384 -4.21 17.53 16.59
N GLY A 385 -4.46 16.88 15.45
CA GLY A 385 -5.32 15.70 15.36
C GLY A 385 -4.80 14.53 16.21
N ILE A 386 -3.48 14.31 16.25
CA ILE A 386 -2.84 13.31 17.12
C ILE A 386 -3.08 13.65 18.59
N ARG A 387 -2.84 14.91 19.01
CA ARG A 387 -3.07 15.33 20.41
C ARG A 387 -4.53 15.11 20.84
N ARG A 388 -5.49 15.44 19.98
CA ARG A 388 -6.93 15.21 20.24
C ARG A 388 -7.25 13.73 20.34
N LEU A 389 -6.74 12.92 19.39
CA LEU A 389 -6.93 11.47 19.41
C LEU A 389 -6.43 10.86 20.72
N ILE A 390 -5.24 11.25 21.18
CA ILE A 390 -4.66 10.75 22.42
C ILE A 390 -5.44 11.25 23.64
N ALA A 391 -5.96 12.46 23.63
CA ALA A 391 -6.85 12.95 24.69
C ALA A 391 -8.16 12.13 24.78
N VAL A 392 -8.72 11.70 23.64
CA VAL A 392 -9.85 10.76 23.60
C VAL A 392 -9.43 9.42 24.18
N ALA A 393 -8.33 8.84 23.70
CA ALA A 393 -7.83 7.55 24.17
C ALA A 393 -7.60 7.54 25.70
N ARG A 394 -7.05 8.63 26.26
CA ARG A 394 -6.86 8.78 27.70
C ARG A 394 -8.16 8.64 28.48
N ARG A 395 -9.28 9.18 27.97
CA ARG A 395 -10.60 9.02 28.62
C ARG A 395 -11.03 7.54 28.66
N HIS A 396 -10.67 6.75 27.65
CA HIS A 396 -10.96 5.31 27.60
C HIS A 396 -10.13 4.49 28.59
N TYR A 397 -8.86 4.85 28.81
CA TYR A 397 -8.02 4.22 29.84
C TYR A 397 -8.50 4.55 31.27
N LEU A 398 -9.10 5.73 31.49
CA LEU A 398 -9.60 6.16 32.79
C LEU A 398 -10.99 5.63 33.14
N LYS A 399 -11.78 5.20 32.15
CA LYS A 399 -13.06 4.52 32.36
C LYS A 399 -12.75 3.16 32.99
N LYS A 400 -12.78 3.06 34.34
CA LYS A 400 -12.75 1.77 35.02
C LYS A 400 -13.98 0.96 34.57
N THR A 401 -13.76 -0.27 34.13
CA THR A 401 -14.78 -1.29 33.85
C THR A 401 -15.68 -1.50 35.06
#